data_79756e56b5e8a0ee803cf5ae7640c0e3
#
_entry.id   79756e56b5e8a0ee803cf5ae7640c0e3
#
_cell.length_a   1.000
_cell.length_b   1.000
_cell.length_c   1.000
_cell.angle_alpha   90.00
_cell.angle_beta   90.00
_cell.angle_gamma   90.00
#
_symmetry.space_group_name_H-M   'P 1'
#
loop_
_entity.id
_entity.type
_entity.pdbx_description
1 polymer ?
#
loop_
_entity_poly.entity_id
_entity_poly.type
_entity_poly.pdbx_seq_one_letter_code
_entity_poly.pdbx_strand_id
1 'polypeptide(L)'
;MYEIETIIPLALVIGVLMGAGITWALLKNLASQVTERVSHEYESDLAVLEEKLFSRENELSRLNEDHARLEAELDEQVRQSTDLKVQASRLQTLLDEAREQADEKMRILRDAKEQMRLDFQNL
;
A
#
# COMPACT_ATOMS: atom_id res chain seq x y z
N MET A 1 -56.71 73.25 -5.73
CA MET A 1 -55.50 73.32 -6.57
C MET A 1 -54.22 72.97 -5.79
N TYR A 2 -54.11 73.35 -4.58
CA TYR A 2 -52.89 73.06 -3.78
C TYR A 2 -52.75 71.60 -3.32
N GLU A 3 -53.84 70.82 -3.29
CA GLU A 3 -53.78 69.37 -2.89
C GLU A 3 -53.12 68.47 -3.93
N ILE A 4 -53.24 68.81 -5.23
CA ILE A 4 -52.67 68.00 -6.30
C ILE A 4 -51.13 68.15 -6.38
N GLU A 5 -50.62 69.36 -6.11
CA GLU A 5 -49.19 69.65 -6.11
C GLU A 5 -48.43 68.95 -5.00
N THR A 6 -49.08 68.60 -3.89
CA THR A 6 -48.49 67.90 -2.76
C THR A 6 -48.64 66.33 -2.86
N ILE A 7 -49.68 65.86 -3.57
CA ILE A 7 -49.96 64.42 -3.75
C ILE A 7 -48.99 63.78 -4.72
N ILE A 8 -48.59 64.48 -5.78
CA ILE A 8 -47.67 63.97 -6.81
C ILE A 8 -46.27 63.60 -6.19
N PRO A 9 -45.59 64.50 -5.47
CA PRO A 9 -44.29 64.16 -4.87
C PRO A 9 -44.40 63.10 -3.76
N LEU A 10 -45.51 63.09 -3.01
CA LEU A 10 -45.74 62.08 -1.99
C LEU A 10 -45.90 60.66 -2.58
N ALA A 11 -46.67 60.53 -3.67
CA ALA A 11 -46.84 59.27 -4.39
C ALA A 11 -45.51 58.76 -5.00
N LEU A 12 -44.69 59.72 -5.50
CA LEU A 12 -43.38 59.38 -6.05
C LEU A 12 -42.41 58.86 -4.97
N VAL A 13 -42.40 59.46 -3.80
CA VAL A 13 -41.61 59.04 -2.66
C VAL A 13 -42.05 57.60 -2.15
N ILE A 14 -43.34 57.36 -2.05
CA ILE A 14 -43.88 56.05 -1.66
C ILE A 14 -43.53 54.99 -2.72
N GLY A 15 -43.64 55.32 -4.01
CA GLY A 15 -43.27 54.41 -5.09
C GLY A 15 -41.79 54.05 -5.07
N VAL A 16 -40.90 55.00 -4.82
CA VAL A 16 -39.45 54.74 -4.69
C VAL A 16 -39.12 53.88 -3.45
N LEU A 17 -39.76 54.15 -2.31
CA LEU A 17 -39.57 53.37 -1.09
C LEU A 17 -40.09 51.94 -1.23
N MET A 18 -41.25 51.77 -1.86
CA MET A 18 -41.75 50.40 -2.13
C MET A 18 -40.89 49.66 -3.16
N GLY A 19 -40.43 50.29 -4.21
CA GLY A 19 -39.53 49.73 -5.20
C GLY A 19 -38.17 49.30 -4.59
N ALA A 20 -37.59 50.17 -3.77
CA ALA A 20 -36.35 49.88 -3.05
C ALA A 20 -36.51 48.70 -2.02
N GLY A 21 -37.65 48.66 -1.33
CA GLY A 21 -37.96 47.57 -0.42
C GLY A 21 -38.10 46.19 -1.09
N ILE A 22 -38.79 46.15 -2.23
CA ILE A 22 -38.98 44.94 -3.02
C ILE A 22 -37.66 44.46 -3.63
N THR A 23 -36.86 45.36 -4.22
CA THR A 23 -35.55 44.99 -4.75
C THR A 23 -34.59 44.51 -3.66
N TRP A 24 -34.59 45.12 -2.49
CA TRP A 24 -33.78 44.68 -1.38
C TRP A 24 -34.20 43.30 -0.85
N ALA A 25 -35.49 43.03 -0.74
CA ALA A 25 -36.03 41.73 -0.32
C ALA A 25 -35.71 40.62 -1.34
N LEU A 26 -35.82 40.92 -2.63
CA LEU A 26 -35.45 39.98 -3.70
C LEU A 26 -33.96 39.68 -3.72
N LEU A 27 -33.10 40.71 -3.59
CA LEU A 27 -31.65 40.55 -3.52
C LEU A 27 -31.24 39.72 -2.28
N LYS A 28 -31.85 39.98 -1.12
CA LYS A 28 -31.59 39.24 0.10
C LYS A 28 -31.99 37.76 -0.03
N ASN A 29 -33.14 37.49 -0.65
CA ASN A 29 -33.63 36.12 -0.84
C ASN A 29 -32.77 35.34 -1.86
N LEU A 30 -32.34 36.01 -2.95
CA LEU A 30 -31.40 35.41 -3.91
C LEU A 30 -30.02 35.15 -3.29
N ALA A 31 -29.49 36.08 -2.52
CA ALA A 31 -28.22 35.90 -1.85
C ALA A 31 -28.23 34.73 -0.83
N SER A 32 -29.32 34.57 -0.05
CA SER A 32 -29.45 33.45 0.88
C SER A 32 -29.55 32.08 0.19
N GLN A 33 -30.29 32.00 -0.92
CA GLN A 33 -30.39 30.75 -1.70
C GLN A 33 -29.06 30.34 -2.35
N VAL A 34 -28.28 31.30 -2.87
CA VAL A 34 -26.97 31.03 -3.43
C VAL A 34 -26.00 30.58 -2.35
N THR A 35 -26.03 31.22 -1.19
CA THR A 35 -25.15 30.82 -0.05
C THR A 35 -25.48 29.45 0.47
N GLU A 36 -26.75 29.08 0.60
CA GLU A 36 -27.17 27.73 1.00
C GLU A 36 -26.74 26.65 -0.01
N ARG A 37 -26.94 26.88 -1.27
CA ARG A 37 -26.53 25.93 -2.33
C ARG A 37 -25.02 25.74 -2.36
N VAL A 38 -24.27 26.80 -2.28
CA VAL A 38 -22.80 26.76 -2.27
C VAL A 38 -22.28 26.08 -1.03
N SER A 39 -22.85 26.33 0.15
CA SER A 39 -22.42 25.64 1.40
C SER A 39 -22.72 24.14 1.36
N HIS A 40 -23.89 23.73 0.86
CA HIS A 40 -24.20 22.30 0.67
C HIS A 40 -23.31 21.59 -0.33
N GLU A 41 -22.93 22.27 -1.42
CA GLU A 41 -22.03 21.72 -2.41
C GLU A 41 -20.61 21.54 -1.82
N TYR A 42 -20.10 22.52 -1.08
CA TYR A 42 -18.82 22.42 -0.37
C TYR A 42 -18.83 21.37 0.74
N GLU A 43 -19.90 21.24 1.50
CA GLU A 43 -20.03 20.19 2.53
C GLU A 43 -20.03 18.79 1.89
N SER A 44 -20.72 18.62 0.77
CA SER A 44 -20.73 17.37 0.02
C SER A 44 -19.35 17.02 -0.54
N ASP A 45 -18.66 18.01 -1.11
CA ASP A 45 -17.31 17.81 -1.66
C ASP A 45 -16.28 17.50 -0.56
N LEU A 46 -16.38 18.17 0.59
CA LEU A 46 -15.56 17.88 1.76
C LEU A 46 -15.79 16.46 2.27
N ALA A 47 -17.05 16.02 2.38
CA ALA A 47 -17.37 14.65 2.82
C ALA A 47 -16.80 13.59 1.87
N VAL A 48 -16.88 13.82 0.55
CA VAL A 48 -16.30 12.93 -0.46
C VAL A 48 -14.77 12.91 -0.37
N LEU A 49 -14.15 14.06 -0.13
CA LEU A 49 -12.70 14.15 0.04
C LEU A 49 -12.23 13.45 1.32
N GLU A 50 -12.94 13.61 2.44
CA GLU A 50 -12.66 12.92 3.71
C GLU A 50 -12.79 11.40 3.55
N GLU A 51 -13.84 10.92 2.86
CA GLU A 51 -14.02 9.50 2.56
C GLU A 51 -12.88 8.96 1.69
N LYS A 52 -12.45 9.72 0.68
CA LYS A 52 -11.30 9.35 -0.16
C LYS A 52 -10.00 9.32 0.63
N LEU A 53 -9.75 10.29 1.50
CA LEU A 53 -8.58 10.30 2.38
C LEU A 53 -8.57 9.09 3.31
N PHE A 54 -9.69 8.81 3.97
CA PHE A 54 -9.82 7.65 4.84
C PHE A 54 -9.61 6.32 4.09
N SER A 55 -10.17 6.21 2.89
CA SER A 55 -9.93 5.04 2.02
C SER A 55 -8.46 4.88 1.64
N ARG A 56 -7.78 5.98 1.30
CA ARG A 56 -6.35 5.97 0.96
C ARG A 56 -5.47 5.65 2.17
N GLU A 57 -5.79 6.17 3.33
CA GLU A 57 -5.07 5.84 4.57
C GLU A 57 -5.20 4.34 4.89
N ASN A 58 -6.39 3.76 4.75
CA ASN A 58 -6.59 2.33 4.91
C ASN A 58 -5.83 1.50 3.87
N GLU A 59 -5.81 1.91 2.61
CA GLU A 59 -5.01 1.26 1.57
C GLU A 59 -3.52 1.30 1.89
N LEU A 60 -3.00 2.45 2.33
CA LEU A 60 -1.61 2.61 2.72
C LEU A 60 -1.26 1.74 3.93
N SER A 61 -2.14 1.67 4.93
CA SER A 61 -1.94 0.80 6.10
C SER A 61 -1.86 -0.67 5.69
N ARG A 62 -2.79 -1.13 4.87
CA ARG A 62 -2.80 -2.52 4.35
C ARG A 62 -1.55 -2.81 3.50
N LEU A 63 -1.17 -1.88 2.64
CA LEU A 63 0.03 -2.05 1.81
C LEU A 63 1.30 -2.12 2.66
N ASN A 64 1.37 -1.33 3.72
CA ASN A 64 2.50 -1.34 4.65
C ASN A 64 2.56 -2.67 5.46
N GLU A 65 1.41 -3.19 5.89
CA GLU A 65 1.32 -4.51 6.54
C GLU A 65 1.73 -5.64 5.59
N ASP A 66 1.25 -5.61 4.34
CA ASP A 66 1.61 -6.59 3.33
C ASP A 66 3.11 -6.53 3.00
N HIS A 67 3.69 -5.33 2.92
CA HIS A 67 5.12 -5.14 2.71
C HIS A 67 5.95 -5.74 3.85
N ALA A 68 5.57 -5.45 5.10
CA ALA A 68 6.26 -6.00 6.27
C ALA A 68 6.16 -7.54 6.32
N ARG A 69 5.01 -8.10 5.93
CA ARG A 69 4.82 -9.55 5.86
C ARG A 69 5.69 -10.19 4.77
N LEU A 70 5.75 -9.56 3.59
CA LEU A 70 6.58 -10.04 2.49
C LEU A 70 8.08 -9.95 2.82
N GLU A 71 8.53 -8.91 3.50
CA GLU A 71 9.91 -8.81 3.99
C GLU A 71 10.25 -9.93 4.96
N ALA A 72 9.36 -10.21 5.93
CA ALA A 72 9.55 -11.31 6.88
C ALA A 72 9.58 -12.69 6.19
N GLU A 73 8.73 -12.90 5.19
CA GLU A 73 8.70 -14.14 4.40
C GLU A 73 9.96 -14.29 3.55
N LEU A 74 10.45 -13.19 2.96
CA LEU A 74 11.70 -13.18 2.20
C LEU A 74 12.89 -13.52 3.09
N ASP A 75 12.99 -12.92 4.28
CA ASP A 75 14.05 -13.21 5.24
C ASP A 75 14.05 -14.68 5.67
N GLU A 76 12.88 -15.25 5.91
CA GLU A 76 12.74 -16.67 6.24
C GLU A 76 13.17 -17.57 5.07
N GLN A 77 12.79 -17.25 3.85
CA GLN A 77 13.22 -18.00 2.66
C GLN A 77 14.73 -17.91 2.43
N VAL A 78 15.34 -16.75 2.63
CA VAL A 78 16.78 -16.57 2.55
C VAL A 78 17.49 -17.40 3.61
N ARG A 79 16.97 -17.44 4.83
CA ARG A 79 17.51 -18.28 5.93
C ARG A 79 17.43 -19.76 5.59
N GLN A 80 16.26 -20.23 5.15
CA GLN A 80 16.07 -21.63 4.73
C GLN A 80 16.99 -22.02 3.57
N SER A 81 17.12 -21.13 2.56
CA SER A 81 18.04 -21.35 1.44
C SER A 81 19.49 -21.46 1.89
N THR A 82 19.90 -20.62 2.85
CA THR A 82 21.24 -20.65 3.42
C THR A 82 21.49 -21.95 4.20
N ASP A 83 20.54 -22.37 5.02
CA ASP A 83 20.62 -23.63 5.78
C ASP A 83 20.70 -24.85 4.84
N LEU A 84 19.91 -24.87 3.78
CA LEU A 84 19.97 -25.93 2.77
C LEU A 84 21.32 -25.97 2.04
N LYS A 85 21.90 -24.81 1.72
CA LYS A 85 23.25 -24.74 1.13
C LYS A 85 24.31 -25.29 2.07
N VAL A 86 24.24 -24.97 3.36
CA VAL A 86 25.15 -25.49 4.38
C VAL A 86 25.00 -27.01 4.50
N GLN A 87 23.77 -27.52 4.53
CA GLN A 87 23.52 -28.97 4.58
C GLN A 87 24.03 -29.66 3.31
N ALA A 88 23.79 -29.11 2.14
CA ALA A 88 24.31 -29.65 0.88
C ALA A 88 25.84 -29.69 0.86
N SER A 89 26.50 -28.64 1.30
CA SER A 89 27.97 -28.59 1.41
C SER A 89 28.51 -29.64 2.39
N ARG A 90 27.83 -29.81 3.55
CA ARG A 90 28.21 -30.82 4.54
C ARG A 90 28.04 -32.24 3.98
N LEU A 91 26.94 -32.54 3.31
CA LEU A 91 26.71 -33.82 2.67
C LEU A 91 27.73 -34.11 1.56
N GLN A 92 28.09 -33.08 0.77
CA GLN A 92 29.13 -33.19 -0.25
C GLN A 92 30.48 -33.61 0.40
N THR A 93 30.89 -32.95 1.47
CA THR A 93 32.11 -33.27 2.20
C THR A 93 32.09 -34.71 2.73
N LEU A 94 30.98 -35.13 3.36
CA LEU A 94 30.83 -36.50 3.86
C LEU A 94 30.88 -37.53 2.72
N LEU A 95 30.31 -37.21 1.58
CA LEU A 95 30.33 -38.07 0.41
C LEU A 95 31.77 -38.22 -0.13
N ASP A 96 32.51 -37.13 -0.20
CA ASP A 96 33.90 -37.12 -0.67
C ASP A 96 34.82 -37.91 0.29
N GLU A 97 34.65 -37.73 1.62
CA GLU A 97 35.34 -38.51 2.64
C GLU A 97 35.02 -40.01 2.53
N ALA A 98 33.71 -40.34 2.34
CA ALA A 98 33.30 -41.74 2.18
C ALA A 98 33.89 -42.39 0.91
N ARG A 99 33.98 -41.63 -0.19
CA ARG A 99 34.63 -42.10 -1.43
C ARG A 99 36.11 -42.35 -1.22
N GLU A 100 36.81 -41.40 -0.60
CA GLU A 100 38.24 -41.52 -0.32
C GLU A 100 38.51 -42.75 0.58
N GLN A 101 37.71 -42.96 1.61
CA GLN A 101 37.81 -44.18 2.47
C GLN A 101 37.54 -45.47 1.70
N ALA A 102 36.55 -45.45 0.78
CA ALA A 102 36.25 -46.63 -0.04
C ALA A 102 37.40 -46.93 -1.02
N ASP A 103 37.96 -45.91 -1.65
CA ASP A 103 39.10 -46.06 -2.57
C ASP A 103 40.35 -46.56 -1.84
N GLU A 104 40.60 -46.06 -0.63
CA GLU A 104 41.71 -46.55 0.21
C GLU A 104 41.51 -48.03 0.60
N LYS A 105 40.32 -48.41 1.03
CA LYS A 105 40.01 -49.83 1.32
C LYS A 105 40.17 -50.73 0.10
N MET A 106 39.72 -50.27 -1.06
CA MET A 106 39.88 -51.00 -2.32
C MET A 106 41.34 -51.15 -2.71
N ARG A 107 42.16 -50.13 -2.47
CA ARG A 107 43.61 -50.20 -2.68
C ARG A 107 44.26 -51.23 -1.77
N ILE A 108 43.97 -51.20 -0.48
CA ILE A 108 44.48 -52.17 0.50
C ILE A 108 44.07 -53.60 0.13
N LEU A 109 42.81 -53.82 -0.25
CA LEU A 109 42.33 -55.14 -0.69
C LEU A 109 43.05 -55.65 -1.94
N ARG A 110 43.31 -54.74 -2.90
CA ARG A 110 44.03 -55.08 -4.12
C ARG A 110 45.49 -55.48 -3.82
N ASP A 111 46.15 -54.72 -2.96
CA ASP A 111 47.52 -54.97 -2.55
C ASP A 111 47.62 -56.30 -1.77
N ALA A 112 46.68 -56.55 -0.86
CA ALA A 112 46.60 -57.81 -0.12
C ALA A 112 46.36 -59.01 -1.06
N LYS A 113 45.47 -58.88 -2.02
CA LYS A 113 45.21 -59.90 -3.04
C LYS A 113 46.45 -60.18 -3.88
N GLU A 114 47.17 -59.19 -4.27
CA GLU A 114 48.40 -59.34 -5.05
C GLU A 114 49.50 -59.99 -4.23
N GLN A 115 49.65 -59.63 -2.95
CA GLN A 115 50.58 -60.25 -2.04
C GLN A 115 50.26 -61.76 -1.82
N MET A 116 48.99 -62.08 -1.61
CA MET A 116 48.56 -63.48 -1.54
C MET A 116 48.87 -64.28 -2.81
N ARG A 117 48.63 -63.65 -3.96
CA ARG A 117 48.95 -64.31 -5.25
C ARG A 117 50.44 -64.60 -5.42
N LEU A 118 51.31 -63.66 -5.01
CA LEU A 118 52.76 -63.84 -5.04
C LEU A 118 53.18 -64.91 -4.03
N ASP A 119 52.64 -64.95 -2.85
CA ASP A 119 52.95 -65.98 -1.81
C ASP A 119 52.54 -67.39 -2.27
N PHE A 120 51.36 -67.48 -2.96
CA PHE A 120 50.93 -68.74 -3.58
C PHE A 120 51.81 -69.21 -4.74
N GLN A 121 52.37 -68.27 -5.50
CA GLN A 121 53.29 -68.62 -6.63
C GLN A 121 54.68 -69.06 -6.14
N ASN A 122 55.09 -68.66 -4.93
CA ASN A 122 56.40 -68.95 -4.37
C ASN A 122 56.38 -70.23 -3.52
N LEU A 123 55.21 -70.83 -3.32
CA LEU A 123 55.05 -72.14 -2.69
C LEU A 123 55.27 -73.25 -3.72
#